data_36607a723120065055742228647b4c1c
#
_entry.id   36607a723120065055742228647b4c1c
#
_cell.length_a   1.000
_cell.length_b   1.000
_cell.length_c   1.000
_cell.angle_alpha   90.00
_cell.angle_beta   90.00
_cell.angle_gamma   90.00
#
_symmetry.space_group_name_H-M   'P 1'
#
loop_
_entity.id
_entity.type
_entity.pdbx_description
1 polymer ?
#
loop_
_entity_poly.entity_id
_entity_poly.type
_entity_poly.pdbx_seq_one_letter_code
_entity_poly.pdbx_strand_id
1 'polypeptide(L)'
;MNQEIGGSGRSELERLMEQYGSSLLRMCALYLKDADLAQDAVQETFIRAYRHIEDYRGESSERTWLMAIAINVSRDMLRTAWFRHQSRSTDIDTLPEKPAEFEFPDNTVLTEVMHLPAKYREVVLLRYYEGLKLKEVASALGLSDGRVRSRLNKANELLRDRLKEWYFNEEQ
;
A
#
# COMPACT_ATOMS: atom_id res chain seq x y z
N MET A 1 -30.92 -24.29 9.95
CA MET A 1 -30.97 -23.36 8.83
C MET A 1 -29.92 -22.24 8.91
N ASN A 2 -28.83 -22.43 9.71
CA ASN A 2 -27.77 -21.43 9.93
C ASN A 2 -26.38 -21.88 9.45
N GLN A 3 -26.28 -22.91 8.59
CA GLN A 3 -24.99 -23.44 8.13
C GLN A 3 -24.61 -23.06 6.69
N GLU A 4 -25.50 -22.52 5.89
CA GLU A 4 -25.23 -22.22 4.47
C GLU A 4 -24.66 -20.80 4.24
N ILE A 5 -24.95 -19.85 5.14
CA ILE A 5 -24.47 -18.46 4.99
C ILE A 5 -22.95 -18.37 5.25
N GLY A 6 -22.42 -19.18 6.17
CA GLY A 6 -20.97 -19.20 6.43
C GLY A 6 -20.12 -19.89 5.35
N GLY A 7 -20.72 -20.79 4.56
CA GLY A 7 -20.04 -21.50 3.48
C GLY A 7 -19.78 -20.65 2.25
N SER A 8 -20.74 -19.82 1.86
CA SER A 8 -20.61 -18.94 0.69
C SER A 8 -19.56 -17.84 0.88
N GLY A 9 -19.59 -17.17 2.03
CA GLY A 9 -18.62 -16.10 2.33
C GLY A 9 -17.18 -16.61 2.47
N ARG A 10 -17.00 -17.82 2.99
CA ARG A 10 -15.68 -18.45 3.09
C ARG A 10 -15.11 -18.83 1.72
N SER A 11 -15.92 -19.42 0.86
CA SER A 11 -15.54 -19.77 -0.52
C SER A 11 -15.19 -18.52 -1.34
N GLU A 12 -15.95 -17.44 -1.14
CA GLU A 12 -15.70 -16.16 -1.80
C GLU A 12 -14.40 -15.52 -1.31
N LEU A 13 -14.13 -15.56 -0.01
CA LEU A 13 -12.87 -15.08 0.54
C LEU A 13 -11.68 -15.86 0.00
N GLU A 14 -11.76 -17.20 -0.06
CA GLU A 14 -10.69 -18.06 -0.60
C GLU A 14 -10.41 -17.69 -2.07
N ARG A 15 -11.42 -17.45 -2.88
CA ARG A 15 -11.29 -16.97 -4.26
C ARG A 15 -10.56 -15.61 -4.33
N LEU A 16 -10.96 -14.66 -3.50
CA LEU A 16 -10.32 -13.34 -3.44
C LEU A 16 -8.85 -13.43 -3.01
N MET A 17 -8.55 -14.30 -2.05
CA MET A 17 -7.17 -14.54 -1.61
C MET A 17 -6.30 -15.12 -2.72
N GLU A 18 -6.80 -16.11 -3.47
CA GLU A 18 -6.09 -16.70 -4.60
C GLU A 18 -5.87 -15.68 -5.72
N GLN A 19 -6.89 -14.88 -6.02
CA GLN A 19 -6.85 -13.93 -7.15
C GLN A 19 -6.01 -12.68 -6.85
N TYR A 20 -6.09 -12.13 -5.65
CA TYR A 20 -5.53 -10.81 -5.33
C TYR A 20 -4.41 -10.83 -4.28
N GLY A 21 -4.19 -11.94 -3.58
CA GLY A 21 -3.24 -12.02 -2.46
C GLY A 21 -1.83 -11.59 -2.83
N SER A 22 -1.30 -12.06 -3.96
CA SER A 22 0.05 -11.69 -4.41
C SER A 22 0.17 -10.20 -4.79
N SER A 23 -0.87 -9.63 -5.40
CA SER A 23 -0.89 -8.21 -5.77
C SER A 23 -0.95 -7.32 -4.52
N LEU A 24 -1.81 -7.67 -3.57
CA LEU A 24 -1.91 -6.98 -2.28
C LEU A 24 -0.60 -7.04 -1.50
N LEU A 25 0.05 -8.21 -1.46
CA LEU A 25 1.32 -8.38 -0.75
C LEU A 25 2.41 -7.49 -1.33
N ARG A 26 2.56 -7.46 -2.66
CA ARG A 26 3.53 -6.58 -3.32
C ARG A 26 3.25 -5.10 -3.04
N MET A 27 1.99 -4.68 -3.15
CA MET A 27 1.61 -3.29 -2.88
C MET A 27 1.89 -2.90 -1.41
N CYS A 28 1.52 -3.75 -0.46
CA CYS A 28 1.78 -3.51 0.96
C CYS A 28 3.29 -3.47 1.25
N ALA A 29 4.09 -4.38 0.66
CA ALA A 29 5.54 -4.40 0.83
C ALA A 29 6.20 -3.13 0.29
N LEU A 30 5.79 -2.67 -0.88
CA LEU A 30 6.28 -1.41 -1.46
C LEU A 30 5.87 -0.19 -0.62
N TYR A 31 4.67 -0.20 -0.09
CA TYR A 31 4.17 0.92 0.72
C TYR A 31 4.81 0.97 2.11
N LEU A 32 4.86 -0.18 2.80
CA LEU A 32 5.38 -0.30 4.16
C LEU A 32 6.91 -0.38 4.22
N LYS A 33 7.58 -0.80 3.14
CA LYS A 33 9.01 -1.09 3.05
C LYS A 33 9.46 -2.19 4.03
N ASP A 34 8.55 -3.08 4.36
CA ASP A 34 8.76 -4.15 5.34
C ASP A 34 7.93 -5.36 4.92
N ALA A 35 8.60 -6.50 4.71
CA ALA A 35 7.95 -7.72 4.21
C ALA A 35 7.06 -8.37 5.28
N ASP A 36 7.48 -8.34 6.55
CA ASP A 36 6.74 -8.94 7.65
C ASP A 36 5.48 -8.11 7.94
N LEU A 37 5.61 -6.79 8.02
CA LEU A 37 4.45 -5.90 8.13
C LEU A 37 3.50 -6.01 6.93
N ALA A 38 4.03 -6.24 5.73
CA ALA A 38 3.21 -6.44 4.55
C ALA A 38 2.37 -7.72 4.64
N GLN A 39 2.94 -8.81 5.12
CA GLN A 39 2.19 -10.05 5.36
C GLN A 39 1.07 -9.83 6.39
N ASP A 40 1.37 -9.18 7.50
CA ASP A 40 0.38 -8.82 8.52
C ASP A 40 -0.71 -7.91 7.95
N ALA A 41 -0.35 -6.93 7.11
CA ALA A 41 -1.30 -6.03 6.46
C ALA A 41 -2.24 -6.78 5.51
N VAL A 42 -1.73 -7.72 4.73
CA VAL A 42 -2.54 -8.55 3.84
C VAL A 42 -3.49 -9.44 4.62
N GLN A 43 -3.01 -10.07 5.68
CA GLN A 43 -3.84 -10.90 6.55
C GLN A 43 -4.99 -10.09 7.17
N GLU A 44 -4.68 -8.94 7.76
CA GLU A 44 -5.69 -8.03 8.32
C GLU A 44 -6.66 -7.50 7.24
N THR A 45 -6.16 -7.27 6.03
CA THR A 45 -6.98 -6.87 4.88
C THR A 45 -8.05 -7.91 4.58
N PHE A 46 -7.68 -9.18 4.51
CA PHE A 46 -8.64 -10.25 4.25
C PHE A 46 -9.60 -10.51 5.42
N ILE A 47 -9.15 -10.31 6.66
CA ILE A 47 -10.03 -10.35 7.85
C ILE A 47 -11.09 -9.25 7.75
N ARG A 48 -10.70 -8.02 7.42
CA ARG A 48 -11.65 -6.90 7.24
C ARG A 48 -12.54 -7.13 6.02
N ALA A 49 -11.99 -7.61 4.92
CA ALA A 49 -12.77 -7.96 3.74
C ALA A 49 -13.84 -9.00 4.05
N TYR A 50 -13.52 -10.05 4.78
CA TYR A 50 -14.49 -11.08 5.19
C TYR A 50 -15.64 -10.51 6.03
N ARG A 51 -15.34 -9.60 6.94
CA ARG A 51 -16.36 -8.96 7.79
C ARG A 51 -17.32 -8.06 7.02
N HIS A 52 -16.90 -7.54 5.87
CA HIS A 52 -17.64 -6.58 5.06
C HIS A 52 -18.03 -7.11 3.68
N ILE A 53 -17.81 -8.40 3.42
CA ILE A 53 -18.07 -8.98 2.09
C ILE A 53 -19.56 -8.94 1.72
N GLU A 54 -20.42 -9.06 2.70
CA GLU A 54 -21.88 -8.97 2.51
C GLU A 54 -22.36 -7.54 2.22
N ASP A 55 -21.59 -6.53 2.66
CA ASP A 55 -21.85 -5.11 2.43
C ASP A 55 -21.28 -4.62 1.09
N TYR A 56 -20.43 -5.40 0.45
CA TYR A 56 -19.82 -5.05 -0.82
C TYR A 56 -20.87 -5.10 -1.95
N ARG A 57 -21.24 -3.92 -2.47
CA ARG A 57 -22.29 -3.75 -3.48
C ARG A 57 -21.80 -3.68 -4.93
N GLY A 58 -20.52 -3.89 -5.18
CA GLY A 58 -19.94 -3.79 -6.52
C GLY A 58 -19.87 -2.37 -7.09
N GLU A 59 -19.90 -1.33 -6.25
CA GLU A 59 -19.75 0.07 -6.66
C GLU A 59 -18.36 0.37 -7.24
N SER A 60 -17.36 -0.39 -6.83
CA SER A 60 -16.03 -0.44 -7.41
C SER A 60 -15.67 -1.88 -7.75
N SER A 61 -14.59 -2.10 -8.52
CA SER A 61 -14.07 -3.46 -8.70
C SER A 61 -13.61 -4.07 -7.37
N GLU A 62 -13.68 -5.39 -7.24
CA GLU A 62 -13.15 -6.12 -6.08
C GLU A 62 -11.71 -5.74 -5.78
N ARG A 63 -10.90 -5.59 -6.82
CA ARG A 63 -9.52 -5.14 -6.71
C ARG A 63 -9.41 -3.77 -6.06
N THR A 64 -10.17 -2.78 -6.54
CA THR A 64 -10.18 -1.43 -5.97
C THR A 64 -10.64 -1.44 -4.52
N TRP A 65 -11.67 -2.23 -4.22
CA TRP A 65 -12.19 -2.38 -2.87
C TRP A 65 -11.15 -2.98 -1.91
N LEU A 66 -10.50 -4.08 -2.32
CA LEU A 66 -9.43 -4.70 -1.53
C LEU A 66 -8.22 -3.78 -1.36
N MET A 67 -7.82 -3.05 -2.42
CA MET A 67 -6.72 -2.07 -2.34
C MET A 67 -7.05 -0.93 -1.37
N ALA A 68 -8.31 -0.47 -1.33
CA ALA A 68 -8.75 0.53 -0.36
C ALA A 68 -8.63 0.03 1.09
N ILE A 69 -9.00 -1.21 1.36
CA ILE A 69 -8.83 -1.83 2.68
C ILE A 69 -7.33 -1.95 3.02
N ALA A 70 -6.54 -2.49 2.10
CA ALA A 70 -5.12 -2.72 2.31
C ALA A 70 -4.32 -1.43 2.57
N ILE A 71 -4.59 -0.37 1.84
CA ILE A 71 -3.91 0.91 2.05
C ILE A 71 -4.29 1.53 3.40
N ASN A 72 -5.54 1.41 3.82
CA ASN A 72 -5.99 1.90 5.11
C ASN A 72 -5.37 1.09 6.27
N VAL A 73 -5.31 -0.22 6.16
CA VAL A 73 -4.60 -1.10 7.11
C VAL A 73 -3.14 -0.69 7.22
N SER A 74 -2.47 -0.53 6.08
CA SER A 74 -1.06 -0.15 6.02
C SER A 74 -0.79 1.24 6.63
N ARG A 75 -1.68 2.20 6.39
CA ARG A 75 -1.61 3.54 7.03
C ARG A 75 -1.75 3.45 8.55
N ASP A 76 -2.68 2.63 9.04
CA ASP A 76 -2.87 2.41 10.47
C ASP A 76 -1.62 1.78 11.10
N MET A 77 -0.99 0.83 10.43
CA MET A 77 0.26 0.21 10.88
C MET A 77 1.41 1.21 10.95
N LEU A 78 1.60 2.05 9.92
CA LEU A 78 2.63 3.09 9.94
C LEU A 78 2.39 4.10 11.06
N ARG A 79 1.15 4.52 11.27
CA ARG A 79 0.78 5.43 12.35
C ARG A 79 1.07 4.83 13.72
N THR A 80 0.73 3.58 13.94
CA THR A 80 0.99 2.86 15.20
C THR A 80 2.48 2.68 15.43
N ALA A 81 3.26 2.33 14.41
CA ALA A 81 4.71 2.22 14.49
C ALA A 81 5.35 3.57 14.84
N TRP A 82 4.89 4.67 14.23
CA TRP A 82 5.35 6.02 14.52
C TRP A 82 5.08 6.42 15.98
N PHE A 83 3.87 6.18 16.50
CA PHE A 83 3.53 6.46 17.90
C PHE A 83 4.35 5.63 18.90
N ARG A 84 4.59 4.34 18.59
CA ARG A 84 5.47 3.51 19.43
C ARG A 84 6.91 4.04 19.45
N HIS A 85 7.39 4.52 18.32
CA HIS A 85 8.74 5.10 18.22
C HIS A 85 8.85 6.41 19.00
N GLN A 86 7.87 7.28 18.88
CA GLN A 86 7.80 8.54 19.61
C GLN A 86 7.69 8.34 21.13
N SER A 87 6.95 7.31 21.58
CA SER A 87 6.81 6.97 23.00
C SER A 87 8.09 6.34 23.60
N ARG A 88 8.98 5.82 22.75
CA ARG A 88 10.26 5.23 23.16
C ARG A 88 11.45 6.19 23.01
N SER A 89 11.24 7.39 22.53
CA SER A 89 12.33 8.34 22.27
C SER A 89 12.80 9.05 23.56
N THR A 90 13.25 8.26 24.51
CA THR A 90 14.20 8.69 25.55
C THR A 90 15.62 8.24 25.23
N ASP A 91 15.83 7.43 24.17
CA ASP A 91 17.17 7.02 23.72
C ASP A 91 17.29 7.22 22.20
N ILE A 92 18.05 8.23 21.81
CA ILE A 92 18.36 8.62 20.42
C ILE A 92 19.20 7.55 19.71
N ASP A 93 19.74 6.56 20.40
CA ASP A 93 20.72 5.59 19.86
C ASP A 93 20.13 4.23 19.47
N THR A 94 18.80 4.03 19.55
CA THR A 94 18.16 2.82 19.05
C THR A 94 17.13 3.12 17.97
N LEU A 95 17.59 3.67 16.85
CA LEU A 95 16.88 3.48 15.59
C LEU A 95 16.93 1.98 15.29
N PRO A 96 15.78 1.30 15.08
CA PRO A 96 15.82 -0.07 14.63
C PRO A 96 16.64 -0.09 13.34
N GLU A 97 17.69 -0.88 13.35
CA GLU A 97 18.45 -1.23 12.16
C GLU A 97 17.46 -1.55 11.05
N LYS A 98 17.82 -1.11 9.84
CA LYS A 98 17.06 -1.25 8.59
C LYS A 98 16.14 -2.45 8.61
N PRO A 99 14.86 -2.29 8.21
CA PRO A 99 13.99 -3.42 7.92
C PRO A 99 14.77 -4.39 7.03
N ALA A 100 14.64 -5.68 7.31
CA ALA A 100 15.26 -6.73 6.49
C ALA A 100 15.12 -6.36 5.02
N GLU A 101 16.25 -6.27 4.31
CA GLU A 101 16.30 -5.86 2.92
C GLU A 101 15.35 -6.76 2.12
N PHE A 102 14.18 -6.24 1.83
CA PHE A 102 13.36 -6.79 0.79
C PHE A 102 14.12 -6.44 -0.50
N GLU A 103 14.84 -7.40 -1.04
CA GLU A 103 15.54 -7.26 -2.31
C GLU A 103 14.49 -7.07 -3.40
N PHE A 104 14.19 -5.82 -3.72
CA PHE A 104 13.48 -5.52 -4.94
C PHE A 104 14.42 -5.78 -6.11
N PRO A 105 13.94 -6.39 -7.20
CA PRO A 105 14.72 -6.49 -8.40
C PRO A 105 15.22 -5.08 -8.77
N ASP A 106 16.48 -5.02 -9.17
CA ASP A 106 17.24 -3.79 -9.47
C ASP A 106 16.46 -2.88 -10.43
N ASN A 107 15.60 -2.05 -9.85
CA ASN A 107 14.78 -1.09 -10.57
C ASN A 107 14.90 0.27 -9.87
N THR A 108 15.80 1.08 -10.38
CA THR A 108 16.11 2.41 -9.85
C THR A 108 14.86 3.27 -9.66
N VAL A 109 13.91 3.23 -10.60
CA VAL A 109 12.65 3.98 -10.50
C VAL A 109 11.83 3.52 -9.29
N LEU A 110 11.72 2.21 -9.08
CA LEU A 110 10.98 1.67 -7.94
C LEU A 110 11.63 2.03 -6.61
N THR A 111 12.96 1.98 -6.55
CA THR A 111 13.73 2.41 -5.39
C THR A 111 13.43 3.87 -5.06
N GLU A 112 13.41 4.76 -6.07
CA GLU A 112 13.07 6.16 -5.87
C GLU A 112 11.61 6.39 -5.44
N VAL A 113 10.67 5.60 -5.96
CA VAL A 113 9.27 5.61 -5.49
C VAL A 113 9.20 5.25 -4.01
N MET A 114 9.98 4.28 -3.55
CA MET A 114 10.02 3.89 -2.14
C MET A 114 10.62 4.98 -1.23
N HIS A 115 11.47 5.86 -1.75
CA HIS A 115 11.99 7.01 -1.03
C HIS A 115 11.00 8.18 -0.92
N LEU A 116 9.89 8.15 -1.68
CA LEU A 116 8.86 9.19 -1.55
C LEU A 116 8.21 9.18 -0.16
N PRO A 117 7.83 10.34 0.37
CA PRO A 117 6.93 10.41 1.52
C PRO A 117 5.66 9.58 1.30
N ALA A 118 5.15 8.91 2.35
CA ALA A 118 4.06 7.95 2.24
C ALA A 118 2.84 8.47 1.46
N LYS A 119 2.45 9.73 1.67
CA LYS A 119 1.32 10.37 0.97
C LYS A 119 1.48 10.50 -0.55
N TYR A 120 2.72 10.53 -1.04
CA TYR A 120 3.03 10.58 -2.48
C TYR A 120 3.26 9.17 -3.02
N ARG A 121 3.90 8.31 -2.23
CA ARG A 121 4.13 6.91 -2.59
C ARG A 121 2.82 6.17 -2.83
N GLU A 122 1.81 6.34 -1.96
CA GLU A 122 0.51 5.66 -2.11
C GLU A 122 -0.20 5.99 -3.43
N VAL A 123 -0.23 7.25 -3.86
CA VAL A 123 -0.88 7.63 -5.11
C VAL A 123 -0.12 7.10 -6.33
N VAL A 124 1.21 7.05 -6.28
CA VAL A 124 2.07 6.49 -7.33
C VAL A 124 1.85 4.99 -7.44
N LEU A 125 1.89 4.27 -6.33
CA LEU A 125 1.69 2.82 -6.32
C LEU A 125 0.31 2.44 -6.84
N LEU A 126 -0.74 3.08 -6.35
CA LEU A 126 -2.11 2.77 -6.79
C LEU A 126 -2.33 3.15 -8.26
N ARG A 127 -1.81 4.29 -8.72
CA ARG A 127 -2.02 4.77 -10.09
C ARG A 127 -1.18 4.03 -11.12
N TYR A 128 0.12 3.91 -10.89
CA TYR A 128 1.06 3.43 -11.91
C TYR A 128 1.46 1.97 -11.73
N TYR A 129 1.57 1.51 -10.51
CA TYR A 129 1.94 0.13 -10.23
C TYR A 129 0.72 -0.80 -10.27
N GLU A 130 -0.38 -0.39 -9.63
CA GLU A 130 -1.63 -1.15 -9.60
C GLU A 130 -2.58 -0.80 -10.77
N GLY A 131 -2.31 0.25 -11.52
CA GLY A 131 -3.07 0.62 -12.71
C GLY A 131 -4.48 1.15 -12.44
N LEU A 132 -4.78 1.59 -11.21
CA LEU A 132 -6.09 2.14 -10.89
C LEU A 132 -6.34 3.47 -11.62
N LYS A 133 -7.58 3.70 -12.02
CA LYS A 133 -8.00 4.99 -12.57
C LYS A 133 -7.97 6.08 -11.50
N LEU A 134 -7.86 7.34 -11.90
CA LEU A 134 -7.79 8.47 -10.98
C LEU A 134 -8.95 8.47 -9.94
N LYS A 135 -10.17 8.20 -10.39
CA LYS A 135 -11.35 8.13 -9.51
C LYS A 135 -11.29 6.95 -8.55
N GLU A 136 -10.72 5.82 -8.98
CA GLU A 136 -10.53 4.64 -8.12
C GLU A 136 -9.47 4.90 -7.05
N VAL A 137 -8.37 5.58 -7.40
CA VAL A 137 -7.36 6.03 -6.44
C VAL A 137 -7.98 7.00 -5.44
N ALA A 138 -8.77 7.97 -5.89
CA ALA A 138 -9.47 8.92 -5.04
C ALA A 138 -10.42 8.21 -4.06
N SER A 139 -11.22 7.27 -4.55
CA SER A 139 -12.11 6.45 -3.73
C SER A 139 -11.33 5.61 -2.71
N ALA A 140 -10.28 4.91 -3.14
CA ALA A 140 -9.46 4.06 -2.27
C ALA A 140 -8.80 4.84 -1.13
N LEU A 141 -8.37 6.08 -1.40
CA LEU A 141 -7.66 6.93 -0.43
C LEU A 141 -8.59 7.86 0.37
N GLY A 142 -9.89 7.91 0.07
CA GLY A 142 -10.82 8.86 0.66
C GLY A 142 -10.47 10.32 0.33
N LEU A 143 -9.99 10.58 -0.88
CA LEU A 143 -9.56 11.89 -1.36
C LEU A 143 -10.44 12.38 -2.51
N SER A 144 -10.43 13.70 -2.76
CA SER A 144 -10.96 14.24 -4.01
C SER A 144 -10.01 13.98 -5.18
N ASP A 145 -10.56 13.94 -6.40
CA ASP A 145 -9.79 13.80 -7.65
C ASP A 145 -8.70 14.90 -7.76
N GLY A 146 -9.02 16.11 -7.36
CA GLY A 146 -8.07 17.24 -7.35
C GLY A 146 -6.89 17.00 -6.43
N ARG A 147 -7.13 16.45 -5.23
CA ARG A 147 -6.06 16.10 -4.29
C ARG A 147 -5.18 14.96 -4.81
N VAL A 148 -5.77 13.95 -5.45
CA VAL A 148 -4.98 12.88 -6.08
C VAL A 148 -4.10 13.43 -7.20
N ARG A 149 -4.63 14.28 -8.08
CA ARG A 149 -3.84 14.95 -9.14
C ARG A 149 -2.70 15.78 -8.58
N SER A 150 -2.98 16.59 -7.56
CA SER A 150 -1.96 17.42 -6.90
C SER A 150 -0.85 16.57 -6.29
N ARG A 151 -1.20 15.46 -5.62
CA ARG A 151 -0.20 14.52 -5.06
C ARG A 151 0.61 13.81 -6.14
N LEU A 152 -0.02 13.38 -7.25
CA LEU A 152 0.67 12.76 -8.38
C LEU A 152 1.65 13.75 -9.04
N ASN A 153 1.23 15.00 -9.25
CA ASN A 153 2.10 16.03 -9.81
C ASN A 153 3.33 16.27 -8.94
N LYS A 154 3.13 16.38 -7.62
CA LYS A 154 4.25 16.56 -6.68
C LYS A 154 5.15 15.33 -6.60
N ALA A 155 4.57 14.13 -6.62
CA ALA A 155 5.34 12.90 -6.68
C ALA A 155 6.21 12.83 -7.93
N ASN A 156 5.65 13.16 -9.10
CA ASN A 156 6.37 13.18 -10.38
C ASN A 156 7.50 14.23 -10.40
N GLU A 157 7.27 15.39 -9.78
CA GLU A 157 8.32 16.42 -9.61
C GLU A 157 9.49 15.88 -8.79
N LEU A 158 9.20 15.29 -7.62
CA LEU A 158 10.21 14.72 -6.73
C LEU A 158 10.98 13.56 -7.38
N LEU A 159 10.29 12.68 -8.11
CA LEU A 159 10.92 11.57 -8.83
C LEU A 159 11.82 12.08 -9.97
N ARG A 160 11.38 13.10 -10.70
CA ARG A 160 12.18 13.70 -11.79
C ARG A 160 13.47 14.29 -11.26
N ASP A 161 13.43 14.99 -10.14
CA ASP A 161 14.62 15.60 -9.57
C ASP A 161 15.62 14.52 -9.11
N ARG A 162 15.16 13.48 -8.42
CA ARG A 162 16.00 12.35 -7.98
C ARG A 162 16.59 11.54 -9.12
N LEU A 163 15.78 11.26 -10.16
CA LEU A 163 16.26 10.51 -11.33
C LEU A 163 17.27 11.30 -12.17
N LYS A 164 17.16 12.63 -12.21
CA LYS A 164 18.22 13.47 -12.83
C LYS A 164 19.55 13.35 -12.10
N GLU A 165 19.55 13.43 -10.77
CA GLU A 165 20.77 13.25 -9.98
C GLU A 165 21.42 11.89 -10.22
N TRP A 166 20.60 10.84 -10.37
CA TRP A 166 21.09 9.50 -10.68
C TRP A 166 21.77 9.44 -12.07
N TYR A 167 21.12 10.00 -13.12
CA TYR A 167 21.67 10.04 -14.48
C TYR A 167 23.01 10.79 -14.55
N PHE A 168 23.16 11.88 -13.81
CA PHE A 168 24.40 12.66 -13.81
C PHE A 168 25.55 11.99 -13.02
N ASN A 169 25.23 11.14 -12.06
CA ASN A 169 26.23 10.42 -11.28
C ASN A 169 26.75 9.15 -11.98
N GLU A 170 26.03 8.57 -12.92
CA GLU A 170 26.50 7.41 -13.70
C GLU A 170 27.43 7.80 -14.86
N GLU A 171 27.46 9.06 -15.27
CA GLU A 171 28.36 9.54 -16.33
C GLU A 171 29.74 9.98 -15.83
N GLN A 172 30.08 9.79 -14.53
CA GLN A 172 31.40 10.02 -13.95
C GLN A 172 32.10 8.71 -13.57
#